data_9cf7ff9acdaa443ecce8294cecf8e071
#
_entry.id   9cf7ff9acdaa443ecce8294cecf8e071
#
_cell.length_a   1.000
_cell.length_b   1.000
_cell.length_c   1.000
_cell.angle_alpha   90.00
_cell.angle_beta   90.00
_cell.angle_gamma   90.00
#
_symmetry.space_group_name_H-M   'P 1'
#
loop_
_entity.id
_entity.type
_entity.pdbx_description
1 polymer ?
#
loop_
_entity_poly.entity_id
_entity_poly.type
_entity_poly.pdbx_seq_one_letter_code
_entity_poly.pdbx_strand_id
1 'polypeptide(L)'
;MIQFEMKRFLSVARWDMTINKKFYMSQVACLLALAVSPVVFQYLLWWSSGSISIFDFSGNTAGMNVPLKNTLDVGFFHVAVSSFIPIISLGYMFHNLVNKQGRIAELTLPASNAERFLWHTVFSLIAPMLVFGCCVLVADVVNLLFALLFGCLSTVTSLTYSWLSTSVSGILYLHSSLEQSWWMFTFMTLSSLCYVSTFALGNAVKYRYNIILTWLAHMLFWVTLGLGSMFVFGLLMQILGRDYFSHLVIDINIDTPIWFALGSVLMLILLVGIWALTYWLYCRAQITTRRNR
;
A
#
# COMPACT_ATOMS: atom_id res chain seq x y z
N MET A 1 7.32 21.09 27.81
CA MET A 1 6.68 20.46 26.64
C MET A 1 6.62 21.46 25.50
N ILE A 2 7.22 21.15 24.33
CA ILE A 2 7.10 22.03 23.16
C ILE A 2 5.70 21.77 22.57
N GLN A 3 4.83 22.77 22.65
CA GLN A 3 3.47 22.67 22.07
C GLN A 3 3.55 22.58 20.55
N PHE A 4 2.67 21.77 19.93
CA PHE A 4 2.50 21.69 18.48
C PHE A 4 2.05 23.05 17.94
N GLU A 5 2.72 23.54 16.90
CA GLU A 5 2.39 24.80 16.27
C GLU A 5 2.25 24.63 14.74
N MET A 6 1.06 24.93 14.21
CA MET A 6 0.76 24.78 12.79
C MET A 6 1.71 25.55 11.88
N LYS A 7 2.16 26.75 12.30
CA LYS A 7 3.14 27.53 11.52
C LYS A 7 4.47 26.81 11.35
N ARG A 8 4.97 26.19 12.43
CA ARG A 8 6.21 25.38 12.38
C ARG A 8 6.04 24.13 11.52
N PHE A 9 4.91 23.44 11.64
CA PHE A 9 4.57 22.28 10.81
C PHE A 9 4.57 22.63 9.31
N LEU A 10 3.92 23.75 8.92
CA LEU A 10 3.90 24.21 7.53
C LEU A 10 5.28 24.68 7.05
N SER A 11 6.13 25.21 7.94
CA SER A 11 7.52 25.55 7.61
C SER A 11 8.35 24.30 7.30
N VAL A 12 8.18 23.21 8.06
CA VAL A 12 8.78 21.90 7.76
C VAL A 12 8.34 21.40 6.39
N ALA A 13 7.04 21.46 6.10
CA ALA A 13 6.47 21.07 4.83
C ALA A 13 7.12 21.81 3.65
N ARG A 14 7.14 23.15 3.74
CA ARG A 14 7.73 24.01 2.69
C ARG A 14 9.21 23.73 2.48
N TRP A 15 9.95 23.57 3.58
CA TRP A 15 11.37 23.26 3.54
C TRP A 15 11.64 21.92 2.86
N ASP A 16 10.93 20.87 3.27
CA ASP A 16 11.07 19.51 2.73
C ASP A 16 10.76 19.47 1.23
N MET A 17 9.64 20.08 0.81
CA MET A 17 9.28 20.18 -0.61
C MET A 17 10.32 20.95 -1.44
N THR A 18 10.98 21.95 -0.86
CA THR A 18 11.97 22.76 -1.57
C THR A 18 13.29 21.98 -1.74
N ILE A 19 13.78 21.37 -0.67
CA ILE A 19 15.06 20.64 -0.71
C ILE A 19 14.94 19.33 -1.52
N ASN A 20 13.84 18.61 -1.38
CA ASN A 20 13.63 17.33 -2.02
C ASN A 20 12.88 17.43 -3.35
N LYS A 21 12.81 18.62 -3.96
CA LYS A 21 12.07 18.85 -5.21
C LYS A 21 12.40 17.82 -6.29
N LYS A 22 13.68 17.50 -6.49
CA LYS A 22 14.12 16.51 -7.50
C LYS A 22 13.58 15.11 -7.23
N PHE A 23 13.58 14.70 -5.95
CA PHE A 23 13.05 13.41 -5.53
C PHE A 23 11.53 13.34 -5.78
N TYR A 24 10.77 14.34 -5.38
CA TYR A 24 9.33 14.38 -5.59
C TYR A 24 8.95 14.46 -7.07
N MET A 25 9.69 15.24 -7.87
CA MET A 25 9.48 15.27 -9.33
C MET A 25 9.75 13.91 -9.98
N SER A 26 10.78 13.19 -9.52
CA SER A 26 11.05 11.83 -9.98
C SER A 26 9.92 10.86 -9.60
N GLN A 27 9.37 10.96 -8.38
CA GLN A 27 8.20 10.16 -7.97
C GLN A 27 6.99 10.45 -8.86
N VAL A 28 6.67 11.72 -9.10
CA VAL A 28 5.57 12.11 -10.00
C VAL A 28 5.77 11.53 -11.39
N ALA A 29 6.99 11.63 -11.95
CA ALA A 29 7.29 11.07 -13.27
C ALA A 29 7.12 9.55 -13.31
N CYS A 30 7.58 8.82 -12.27
CA CYS A 30 7.39 7.38 -12.16
C CYS A 30 5.91 7.00 -12.06
N LEU A 31 5.12 7.71 -11.23
CA LEU A 31 3.70 7.45 -11.06
C LEU A 31 2.92 7.75 -12.35
N LEU A 32 3.30 8.82 -13.07
CA LEU A 32 2.73 9.14 -14.38
C LEU A 32 3.05 8.05 -15.41
N ALA A 33 4.30 7.59 -15.46
CA ALA A 33 4.69 6.50 -16.34
C ALA A 33 3.91 5.22 -16.03
N LEU A 34 3.74 4.87 -14.74
CA LEU A 34 2.95 3.72 -14.30
C LEU A 34 1.47 3.84 -14.65
N ALA A 35 0.91 5.06 -14.63
CA ALA A 35 -0.49 5.27 -14.98
C ALA A 35 -0.72 5.25 -16.50
N VAL A 36 0.18 5.84 -17.29
CA VAL A 36 0.01 6.02 -18.74
C VAL A 36 0.50 4.81 -19.54
N SER A 37 1.59 4.15 -19.11
CA SER A 37 2.18 3.05 -19.90
C SER A 37 1.23 1.89 -20.22
N PRO A 38 0.34 1.42 -19.32
CA PRO A 38 -0.60 0.34 -19.66
C PRO A 38 -1.57 0.75 -20.76
N VAL A 39 -2.00 2.02 -20.77
CA VAL A 39 -2.90 2.56 -21.80
C VAL A 39 -2.21 2.52 -23.16
N VAL A 40 -1.02 3.11 -23.26
CA VAL A 40 -0.25 3.14 -24.52
C VAL A 40 0.05 1.72 -25.01
N PHE A 41 0.49 0.85 -24.10
CA PHE A 41 0.85 -0.52 -24.44
C PHE A 41 -0.36 -1.32 -24.94
N GLN A 42 -1.53 -1.13 -24.33
CA GLN A 42 -2.78 -1.73 -24.74
C GLN A 42 -3.16 -1.37 -26.18
N TYR A 43 -3.11 -0.09 -26.56
CA TYR A 43 -3.42 0.34 -27.93
C TYR A 43 -2.40 -0.14 -28.93
N LEU A 44 -1.11 -0.19 -28.57
CA LEU A 44 -0.06 -0.76 -29.41
C LEU A 44 -0.28 -2.25 -29.70
N LEU A 45 -0.65 -3.04 -28.70
CA LEU A 45 -0.98 -4.46 -28.88
C LEU A 45 -2.24 -4.66 -29.70
N TRP A 46 -3.27 -3.86 -29.44
CA TRP A 46 -4.49 -3.93 -30.23
C TRP A 46 -4.21 -3.61 -31.71
N TRP A 47 -3.38 -2.62 -31.99
CA TRP A 47 -2.98 -2.30 -33.35
C TRP A 47 -2.18 -3.43 -34.02
N SER A 48 -1.28 -4.09 -33.29
CA SER A 48 -0.43 -5.14 -33.85
C SER A 48 -1.12 -6.48 -34.06
N SER A 49 -2.10 -6.84 -33.25
CA SER A 49 -2.69 -8.20 -33.20
C SER A 49 -4.19 -8.27 -33.39
N GLY A 50 -4.88 -7.13 -33.42
CA GLY A 50 -6.34 -7.05 -33.64
C GLY A 50 -7.21 -7.50 -32.46
N SER A 51 -6.69 -8.19 -31.43
CA SER A 51 -7.56 -8.79 -30.43
C SER A 51 -6.96 -9.20 -29.06
N ILE A 52 -5.73 -8.85 -28.72
CA ILE A 52 -5.12 -9.36 -27.48
C ILE A 52 -5.28 -8.37 -26.33
N SER A 53 -5.96 -8.77 -25.25
CA SER A 53 -5.88 -8.10 -23.96
C SER A 53 -4.63 -8.54 -23.22
N ILE A 54 -3.84 -7.59 -22.69
CA ILE A 54 -2.59 -7.86 -21.95
C ILE A 54 -2.89 -8.51 -20.59
N PHE A 55 -4.04 -8.18 -20.02
CA PHE A 55 -4.44 -8.61 -18.70
C PHE A 55 -5.85 -9.22 -18.78
N ASP A 56 -5.94 -10.53 -18.82
CA ASP A 56 -7.23 -11.25 -18.77
C ASP A 56 -7.60 -11.53 -17.31
N PHE A 57 -7.85 -10.47 -16.53
CA PHE A 57 -8.25 -10.61 -15.13
C PHE A 57 -9.72 -10.94 -14.93
N SER A 58 -10.55 -10.75 -15.95
CA SER A 58 -11.98 -11.00 -15.88
C SER A 58 -12.35 -12.26 -16.66
N GLY A 59 -12.28 -13.43 -16.05
CA GLY A 59 -12.62 -14.73 -16.66
C GLY A 59 -14.02 -14.86 -17.25
N ASN A 60 -14.83 -13.79 -17.36
CA ASN A 60 -16.24 -13.86 -17.75
C ASN A 60 -16.66 -12.78 -18.77
N THR A 61 -15.76 -12.33 -19.61
CA THR A 61 -16.03 -11.28 -20.63
C THR A 61 -16.33 -11.83 -22.03
N ALA A 62 -16.79 -13.08 -22.14
CA ALA A 62 -17.28 -13.63 -23.39
C ALA A 62 -18.49 -12.79 -23.87
N GLY A 63 -18.29 -11.99 -24.92
CA GLY A 63 -19.32 -11.11 -25.49
C GLY A 63 -19.11 -9.60 -25.31
N MET A 64 -18.12 -9.14 -24.55
CA MET A 64 -17.78 -7.71 -24.48
C MET A 64 -16.96 -7.26 -25.70
N ASN A 65 -17.21 -6.03 -26.15
CA ASN A 65 -16.35 -5.41 -27.16
C ASN A 65 -14.92 -5.28 -26.62
N VAL A 66 -13.93 -5.64 -27.44
CA VAL A 66 -12.50 -5.65 -27.06
C VAL A 66 -12.02 -4.36 -26.39
N PRO A 67 -12.36 -3.14 -26.86
CA PRO A 67 -11.95 -1.91 -26.19
C PRO A 67 -12.50 -1.74 -24.78
N LEU A 68 -13.76 -2.15 -24.53
CA LEU A 68 -14.37 -2.08 -23.19
C LEU A 68 -13.69 -3.04 -22.21
N LYS A 69 -13.44 -4.28 -22.64
CA LYS A 69 -12.70 -5.27 -21.86
C LYS A 69 -11.34 -4.71 -21.46
N ASN A 70 -10.59 -4.20 -22.43
CA ASN A 70 -9.26 -3.66 -22.21
C ASN A 70 -9.26 -2.49 -21.20
N THR A 71 -10.25 -1.61 -21.24
CA THR A 71 -10.36 -0.50 -20.28
C THR A 71 -10.59 -1.00 -18.86
N LEU A 72 -11.37 -2.07 -18.67
CA LEU A 72 -11.57 -2.71 -17.38
C LEU A 72 -10.27 -3.35 -16.86
N ASP A 73 -9.53 -4.05 -17.73
CA ASP A 73 -8.27 -4.69 -17.37
C ASP A 73 -7.21 -3.66 -16.93
N VAL A 74 -7.12 -2.51 -17.61
CA VAL A 74 -6.25 -1.40 -17.19
C VAL A 74 -6.73 -0.79 -15.87
N GLY A 75 -8.05 -0.71 -15.64
CA GLY A 75 -8.62 -0.29 -14.35
C GLY A 75 -8.17 -1.19 -13.19
N PHE A 76 -8.21 -2.52 -13.36
CA PHE A 76 -7.70 -3.49 -12.38
C PHE A 76 -6.21 -3.33 -12.14
N PHE A 77 -5.42 -3.09 -13.19
CA PHE A 77 -3.99 -2.81 -13.06
C PHE A 77 -3.74 -1.56 -12.19
N HIS A 78 -4.50 -0.47 -12.41
CA HIS A 78 -4.37 0.73 -11.59
C HIS A 78 -4.74 0.49 -10.12
N VAL A 79 -5.74 -0.35 -9.84
CA VAL A 79 -6.07 -0.77 -8.46
C VAL A 79 -4.91 -1.54 -7.84
N ALA A 80 -4.33 -2.50 -8.56
CA ALA A 80 -3.18 -3.25 -8.07
C ALA A 80 -1.98 -2.33 -7.80
N VAL A 81 -1.63 -1.43 -8.72
CA VAL A 81 -0.55 -0.46 -8.53
C VAL A 81 -0.81 0.44 -7.32
N SER A 82 -2.04 0.94 -7.15
CA SER A 82 -2.41 1.80 -6.03
C SER A 82 -2.20 1.13 -4.67
N SER A 83 -2.32 -0.19 -4.58
CA SER A 83 -2.09 -0.98 -3.37
C SER A 83 -0.61 -1.02 -2.96
N PHE A 84 0.33 -0.90 -3.92
CA PHE A 84 1.76 -0.87 -3.64
C PHE A 84 2.30 0.52 -3.31
N ILE A 85 1.60 1.59 -3.67
CA ILE A 85 2.06 2.97 -3.44
C ILE A 85 2.33 3.25 -1.97
N PRO A 86 1.43 2.93 -1.00
CA PRO A 86 1.69 3.17 0.42
C PRO A 86 2.91 2.39 0.93
N ILE A 87 3.12 1.16 0.45
CA ILE A 87 4.27 0.32 0.82
C ILE A 87 5.57 1.00 0.43
N ILE A 88 5.68 1.40 -0.84
CA ILE A 88 6.88 2.06 -1.37
C ILE A 88 7.09 3.41 -0.69
N SER A 89 6.03 4.19 -0.53
CA SER A 89 6.11 5.52 0.04
C SER A 89 6.53 5.51 1.51
N LEU A 90 5.95 4.65 2.34
CA LEU A 90 6.38 4.48 3.73
C LEU A 90 7.79 3.89 3.83
N GLY A 91 8.16 3.03 2.88
CA GLY A 91 9.54 2.54 2.76
C GLY A 91 10.57 3.65 2.49
N TYR A 92 10.18 4.78 1.94
CA TYR A 92 11.04 5.96 1.71
C TYR A 92 10.74 7.15 2.63
N MET A 93 9.89 6.97 3.64
CA MET A 93 9.42 8.03 4.55
C MET A 93 10.55 8.87 5.15
N PHE A 94 11.68 8.24 5.50
CA PHE A 94 12.86 8.89 6.10
C PHE A 94 14.05 8.99 5.14
N HIS A 95 13.82 9.15 3.84
CA HIS A 95 14.89 9.23 2.84
C HIS A 95 15.90 10.34 3.12
N ASN A 96 15.48 11.44 3.75
CA ASN A 96 16.35 12.53 4.18
C ASN A 96 17.44 12.08 5.18
N LEU A 97 17.16 11.04 5.98
CA LEU A 97 18.09 10.54 6.98
C LEU A 97 19.16 9.61 6.41
N VAL A 98 19.08 9.23 5.13
CA VAL A 98 20.09 8.39 4.47
C VAL A 98 21.44 9.11 4.38
N ASN A 99 21.42 10.41 4.04
CA ASN A 99 22.61 11.22 3.83
C ASN A 99 22.95 12.05 5.07
N LYS A 100 24.27 12.22 5.37
CA LYS A 100 24.73 13.03 6.50
C LYS A 100 24.22 14.47 6.40
N GLN A 101 24.26 15.08 5.21
CA GLN A 101 23.77 16.45 5.01
C GLN A 101 22.27 16.58 5.26
N GLY A 102 21.45 15.65 4.78
CA GLY A 102 20.02 15.63 5.03
C GLY A 102 19.69 15.51 6.52
N ARG A 103 20.41 14.66 7.26
CA ARG A 103 20.27 14.55 8.72
C ARG A 103 20.59 15.85 9.45
N ILE A 104 21.70 16.53 9.06
CA ILE A 104 22.09 17.81 9.67
C ILE A 104 21.01 18.84 9.36
N ALA A 105 20.57 18.93 8.12
CA ALA A 105 19.56 19.87 7.70
C ALA A 105 18.22 19.66 8.43
N GLU A 106 17.80 18.43 8.61
CA GLU A 106 16.57 18.10 9.36
C GLU A 106 16.70 18.43 10.87
N LEU A 107 17.89 18.21 11.46
CA LEU A 107 18.15 18.55 12.87
C LEU A 107 18.19 20.05 13.14
N THR A 108 18.55 20.86 12.16
CA THR A 108 18.62 22.31 12.30
C THR A 108 17.26 23.01 12.15
N LEU A 109 16.21 22.28 11.73
CA LEU A 109 14.87 22.85 11.63
C LEU A 109 14.32 23.24 13.01
N PRO A 110 13.75 24.43 13.16
CA PRO A 110 13.16 24.90 14.41
C PRO A 110 11.76 24.29 14.63
N ALA A 111 11.68 22.96 14.62
CA ALA A 111 10.45 22.19 14.78
C ALA A 111 10.66 21.03 15.76
N SER A 112 9.61 20.64 16.45
CA SER A 112 9.62 19.47 17.34
C SER A 112 9.76 18.16 16.55
N ASN A 113 10.30 17.12 17.19
CA ASN A 113 10.39 15.80 16.57
C ASN A 113 9.02 15.25 16.17
N ALA A 114 7.99 15.55 16.95
CA ALA A 114 6.61 15.16 16.64
C ALA A 114 6.08 15.84 15.38
N GLU A 115 6.34 17.15 15.20
CA GLU A 115 5.91 17.91 14.01
C GLU A 115 6.57 17.37 12.74
N ARG A 116 7.88 17.07 12.80
CA ARG A 116 8.63 16.47 11.68
C ARG A 116 8.16 15.06 11.35
N PHE A 117 8.02 14.22 12.38
CA PHE A 117 7.53 12.86 12.21
C PHE A 117 6.11 12.84 11.61
N LEU A 118 5.22 13.69 12.13
CA LEU A 118 3.85 13.81 11.62
C LEU A 118 3.84 14.27 10.15
N TRP A 119 4.70 15.23 9.80
CA TRP A 119 4.84 15.66 8.39
C TRP A 119 5.24 14.49 7.50
N HIS A 120 6.30 13.77 7.82
CA HIS A 120 6.74 12.63 7.03
C HIS A 120 5.67 11.55 6.92
N THR A 121 4.95 11.27 8.00
CA THR A 121 3.86 10.29 8.02
C THR A 121 2.71 10.70 7.08
N VAL A 122 2.17 11.89 7.29
CA VAL A 122 1.02 12.39 6.52
C VAL A 122 1.38 12.53 5.05
N PHE A 123 2.56 13.09 4.77
CA PHE A 123 3.01 13.28 3.40
C PHE A 123 3.24 11.94 2.68
N SER A 124 3.90 10.97 3.32
CA SER A 124 4.17 9.65 2.72
C SER A 124 2.91 8.82 2.51
N LEU A 125 1.86 8.99 3.30
CA LEU A 125 0.59 8.28 3.12
C LEU A 125 -0.32 8.92 2.08
N ILE A 126 -0.49 10.24 2.15
CA ILE A 126 -1.54 10.93 1.41
C ILE A 126 -1.04 11.44 0.06
N ALA A 127 0.12 12.10 0.01
CA ALA A 127 0.57 12.80 -1.19
C ALA A 127 0.75 11.86 -2.41
N PRO A 128 1.40 10.68 -2.31
CA PRO A 128 1.57 9.80 -3.46
C PRO A 128 0.26 9.22 -3.98
N MET A 129 -0.72 8.98 -3.11
CA MET A 129 -2.04 8.51 -3.52
C MET A 129 -2.80 9.59 -4.28
N LEU A 130 -2.77 10.84 -3.81
CA LEU A 130 -3.37 11.97 -4.52
C LEU A 130 -2.70 12.21 -5.87
N VAL A 131 -1.36 12.18 -5.90
CA VAL A 131 -0.60 12.33 -7.15
C VAL A 131 -0.94 11.20 -8.12
N PHE A 132 -1.03 9.96 -7.67
CA PHE A 132 -1.41 8.85 -8.53
C PHE A 132 -2.83 9.01 -9.07
N GLY A 133 -3.78 9.44 -8.25
CA GLY A 133 -5.14 9.76 -8.72
C GLY A 133 -5.12 10.83 -9.84
N CYS A 134 -4.32 11.89 -9.68
CA CYS A 134 -4.13 12.87 -10.76
C CYS A 134 -3.47 12.26 -12.01
N CYS A 135 -2.51 11.33 -11.83
CA CYS A 135 -1.88 10.63 -12.96
C CYS A 135 -2.87 9.72 -13.70
N VAL A 136 -3.82 9.09 -12.99
CA VAL A 136 -4.90 8.29 -13.62
C VAL A 136 -5.84 9.19 -14.41
N LEU A 137 -6.15 10.41 -13.96
CA LEU A 137 -6.90 11.39 -14.76
C LEU A 137 -6.17 11.76 -16.06
N VAL A 138 -4.84 11.95 -16.01
CA VAL A 138 -4.03 12.20 -17.21
C VAL A 138 -4.05 10.97 -18.13
N ALA A 139 -3.92 9.76 -17.57
CA ALA A 139 -4.01 8.52 -18.34
C ALA A 139 -5.38 8.36 -19.00
N ASP A 140 -6.47 8.82 -18.36
CA ASP A 140 -7.82 8.82 -18.93
C ASP A 140 -7.92 9.75 -20.15
N VAL A 141 -7.33 10.94 -20.08
CA VAL A 141 -7.25 11.84 -21.24
C VAL A 141 -6.47 11.19 -22.38
N VAL A 142 -5.35 10.54 -22.09
CA VAL A 142 -4.58 9.80 -23.09
C VAL A 142 -5.40 8.66 -23.71
N ASN A 143 -6.14 7.92 -22.89
CA ASN A 143 -7.03 6.86 -23.34
C ASN A 143 -8.10 7.38 -24.31
N LEU A 144 -8.74 8.50 -23.97
CA LEU A 144 -9.74 9.14 -24.85
C LEU A 144 -9.13 9.63 -26.18
N LEU A 145 -7.91 10.19 -26.14
CA LEU A 145 -7.21 10.61 -27.35
C LEU A 145 -6.90 9.41 -28.29
N PHE A 146 -6.41 8.30 -27.73
CA PHE A 146 -6.19 7.09 -28.51
C PHE A 146 -7.50 6.49 -29.03
N ALA A 147 -8.57 6.49 -28.22
CA ALA A 147 -9.89 6.03 -28.64
C ALA A 147 -10.43 6.84 -29.82
N LEU A 148 -10.19 8.14 -29.82
CA LEU A 148 -10.58 9.03 -30.93
C LEU A 148 -9.76 8.74 -32.18
N LEU A 149 -8.44 8.57 -32.05
CA LEU A 149 -7.54 8.27 -33.17
C LEU A 149 -7.86 6.91 -33.83
N PHE A 150 -8.26 5.91 -33.04
CA PHE A 150 -8.59 4.57 -33.54
C PHE A 150 -10.10 4.38 -33.84
N GLY A 151 -10.92 5.43 -33.70
CA GLY A 151 -12.34 5.39 -34.03
C GLY A 151 -13.21 4.53 -33.12
N CYS A 152 -12.74 4.20 -31.89
CA CYS A 152 -13.45 3.34 -30.93
C CYS A 152 -14.04 4.11 -29.74
N LEU A 153 -14.32 5.40 -29.88
CA LEU A 153 -14.77 6.27 -28.80
C LEU A 153 -16.09 5.81 -28.15
N SER A 154 -16.99 5.20 -28.93
CA SER A 154 -18.29 4.72 -28.44
C SER A 154 -18.20 3.49 -27.54
N THR A 155 -17.06 2.80 -27.52
CA THR A 155 -16.87 1.54 -26.80
C THR A 155 -15.90 1.65 -25.64
N VAL A 156 -15.28 2.81 -25.45
CA VAL A 156 -14.29 3.07 -24.40
C VAL A 156 -14.95 3.73 -23.19
N THR A 157 -14.70 3.21 -22.01
CA THR A 157 -15.13 3.80 -20.74
C THR A 157 -13.99 4.59 -20.09
N SER A 158 -14.33 5.51 -19.18
CA SER A 158 -13.33 6.25 -18.41
C SER A 158 -12.53 5.31 -17.52
N LEU A 159 -11.20 5.42 -17.57
CA LEU A 159 -10.27 4.69 -16.70
C LEU A 159 -10.43 5.12 -15.25
N THR A 160 -10.65 6.40 -15.01
CA THR A 160 -10.91 6.94 -13.68
C THR A 160 -12.15 6.32 -13.07
N TYR A 161 -13.24 6.22 -13.84
CA TYR A 161 -14.45 5.54 -13.41
C TYR A 161 -14.20 4.05 -13.15
N SER A 162 -13.50 3.37 -14.04
CA SER A 162 -13.16 1.95 -13.89
C SER A 162 -12.30 1.71 -12.65
N TRP A 163 -11.28 2.53 -12.41
CA TRP A 163 -10.44 2.45 -11.22
C TRP A 163 -11.22 2.69 -9.93
N LEU A 164 -12.03 3.74 -9.87
CA LEU A 164 -12.85 4.05 -8.69
C LEU A 164 -13.93 3.00 -8.45
N SER A 165 -14.68 2.60 -9.49
CA SER A 165 -15.72 1.60 -9.36
C SER A 165 -15.18 0.24 -8.92
N THR A 166 -14.03 -0.18 -9.45
CA THR A 166 -13.36 -1.43 -9.05
C THR A 166 -12.87 -1.35 -7.61
N SER A 167 -12.29 -0.22 -7.19
CA SER A 167 -11.87 -0.01 -5.80
C SER A 167 -13.05 -0.06 -4.83
N VAL A 168 -14.15 0.64 -5.16
CA VAL A 168 -15.35 0.67 -4.32
C VAL A 168 -16.08 -0.67 -4.35
N SER A 169 -16.25 -1.28 -5.53
CA SER A 169 -16.92 -2.59 -5.64
C SER A 169 -16.10 -3.69 -4.94
N GLY A 170 -14.78 -3.63 -4.97
CA GLY A 170 -13.92 -4.53 -4.19
C GLY A 170 -14.18 -4.41 -2.69
N ILE A 171 -14.28 -3.18 -2.16
CA ILE A 171 -14.62 -2.93 -0.75
C ILE A 171 -16.04 -3.41 -0.45
N LEU A 172 -17.02 -3.09 -1.30
CA LEU A 172 -18.41 -3.51 -1.12
C LEU A 172 -18.59 -5.02 -1.27
N TYR A 173 -17.87 -5.66 -2.19
CA TYR A 173 -17.87 -7.12 -2.35
C TYR A 173 -17.29 -7.80 -1.11
N LEU A 174 -16.17 -7.32 -0.58
CA LEU A 174 -15.65 -7.77 0.69
C LEU A 174 -16.69 -7.60 1.82
N HIS A 175 -17.46 -6.52 1.79
CA HIS A 175 -18.51 -6.30 2.77
C HIS A 175 -19.73 -7.22 2.57
N SER A 176 -20.20 -7.42 1.33
CA SER A 176 -21.39 -8.23 1.02
C SER A 176 -21.14 -9.74 1.06
N SER A 177 -19.97 -10.21 0.62
CA SER A 177 -19.60 -11.62 0.70
C SER A 177 -19.33 -12.08 2.13
N LEU A 178 -19.08 -11.13 3.04
CA LEU A 178 -18.86 -11.32 4.45
C LEU A 178 -20.16 -11.04 5.24
N GLU A 179 -21.30 -11.57 4.82
CA GLU A 179 -22.62 -11.39 5.46
C GLU A 179 -22.59 -11.48 6.99
N GLN A 180 -21.47 -11.85 7.53
CA GLN A 180 -21.33 -12.21 8.92
C GLN A 180 -20.74 -11.14 9.84
N SER A 181 -20.05 -10.09 9.39
CA SER A 181 -19.53 -9.19 10.43
C SER A 181 -18.72 -8.00 9.93
N TRP A 182 -19.10 -6.80 10.31
CA TRP A 182 -18.27 -5.60 10.33
C TRP A 182 -16.89 -5.83 10.96
N TRP A 183 -16.78 -6.77 11.88
CA TRP A 183 -15.55 -7.16 12.57
C TRP A 183 -14.53 -7.81 11.63
N MET A 184 -14.99 -8.63 10.68
CA MET A 184 -14.08 -9.23 9.70
C MET A 184 -13.51 -8.17 8.74
N PHE A 185 -14.35 -7.23 8.28
CA PHE A 185 -13.87 -6.11 7.46
C PHE A 185 -12.87 -5.24 8.25
N THR A 186 -13.18 -4.92 9.50
CA THR A 186 -12.30 -4.16 10.39
C THR A 186 -10.97 -4.88 10.61
N PHE A 187 -11.01 -6.19 10.86
CA PHE A 187 -9.83 -7.02 11.04
C PHE A 187 -8.94 -7.02 9.79
N MET A 188 -9.52 -7.22 8.60
CA MET A 188 -8.78 -7.21 7.33
C MET A 188 -8.16 -5.84 7.04
N THR A 189 -8.90 -4.77 7.29
CA THR A 189 -8.40 -3.40 7.11
C THR A 189 -7.25 -3.09 8.06
N LEU A 190 -7.39 -3.40 9.37
CA LEU A 190 -6.34 -3.20 10.35
C LEU A 190 -5.10 -4.07 10.07
N SER A 191 -5.29 -5.30 9.63
CA SER A 191 -4.19 -6.19 9.21
C SER A 191 -3.41 -5.61 8.04
N SER A 192 -4.12 -5.07 7.04
CA SER A 192 -3.49 -4.41 5.89
C SER A 192 -2.73 -3.15 6.32
N LEU A 193 -3.30 -2.34 7.22
CA LEU A 193 -2.63 -1.16 7.78
C LEU A 193 -1.40 -1.54 8.61
N CYS A 194 -1.48 -2.59 9.42
CA CYS A 194 -0.32 -3.12 10.15
C CYS A 194 0.78 -3.55 9.17
N TYR A 195 0.43 -4.31 8.14
CA TYR A 195 1.38 -4.77 7.13
C TYR A 195 2.10 -3.59 6.46
N VAL A 196 1.36 -2.60 5.97
CA VAL A 196 1.94 -1.41 5.33
C VAL A 196 2.79 -0.60 6.32
N SER A 197 2.37 -0.48 7.58
CA SER A 197 3.08 0.27 8.62
C SER A 197 4.44 -0.35 9.00
N THR A 198 4.61 -1.67 8.80
CA THR A 198 5.92 -2.32 9.04
C THR A 198 7.01 -1.81 8.10
N PHE A 199 6.66 -1.29 6.92
CA PHE A 199 7.64 -0.67 6.01
C PHE A 199 8.15 0.68 6.55
N ALA A 200 7.31 1.45 7.26
CA ALA A 200 7.76 2.63 7.99
C ALA A 200 8.71 2.26 9.13
N LEU A 201 8.41 1.21 9.88
CA LEU A 201 9.28 0.67 10.92
C LEU A 201 10.61 0.18 10.34
N GLY A 202 10.58 -0.59 9.25
CA GLY A 202 11.78 -1.04 8.55
C GLY A 202 12.66 0.13 8.10
N ASN A 203 12.04 1.23 7.64
CA ASN A 203 12.75 2.46 7.29
C ASN A 203 13.38 3.13 8.51
N ALA A 204 12.72 3.17 9.66
CA ALA A 204 13.26 3.71 10.89
C ALA A 204 14.44 2.89 11.43
N VAL A 205 14.47 1.57 11.20
CA VAL A 205 15.57 0.68 11.59
C VAL A 205 16.78 0.85 10.68
N LYS A 206 16.56 0.89 9.36
CA LYS A 206 17.63 0.98 8.36
C LYS A 206 17.18 1.80 7.16
N TYR A 207 17.66 3.02 7.07
CA TYR A 207 17.26 3.98 6.02
C TYR A 207 17.68 3.57 4.59
N ARG A 208 18.69 2.72 4.44
CA ARG A 208 19.18 2.24 3.16
C ARG A 208 18.79 0.77 2.95
N TYR A 209 18.24 0.42 1.76
CA TYR A 209 17.76 -0.93 1.41
C TYR A 209 16.62 -1.48 2.29
N ASN A 210 15.91 -0.62 2.98
CA ASN A 210 14.87 -0.96 3.94
C ASN A 210 13.68 -1.72 3.32
N ILE A 211 13.22 -1.35 2.13
CA ILE A 211 12.09 -2.01 1.46
C ILE A 211 12.41 -3.48 1.20
N ILE A 212 13.59 -3.76 0.61
CA ILE A 212 14.02 -5.13 0.29
C ILE A 212 14.18 -5.93 1.59
N LEU A 213 14.84 -5.35 2.60
CA LEU A 213 15.04 -6.03 3.89
C LEU A 213 13.73 -6.29 4.63
N THR A 214 12.79 -5.33 4.62
CA THR A 214 11.49 -5.49 5.26
C THR A 214 10.68 -6.55 4.52
N TRP A 215 10.71 -6.55 3.18
CA TRP A 215 10.05 -7.57 2.38
C TRP A 215 10.63 -8.97 2.62
N LEU A 216 11.94 -9.11 2.64
CA LEU A 216 12.62 -10.37 2.98
C LEU A 216 12.27 -10.84 4.41
N ALA A 217 12.24 -9.92 5.37
CA ALA A 217 11.83 -10.23 6.75
C ALA A 217 10.39 -10.76 6.80
N HIS A 218 9.47 -10.17 6.05
CA HIS A 218 8.09 -10.66 5.92
C HIS A 218 8.04 -12.05 5.29
N MET A 219 8.77 -12.27 4.20
CA MET A 219 8.85 -13.58 3.57
C MET A 219 9.36 -14.65 4.53
N LEU A 220 10.46 -14.37 5.24
CA LEU A 220 11.02 -15.28 6.24
C LEU A 220 10.03 -15.53 7.38
N PHE A 221 9.35 -14.49 7.86
CA PHE A 221 8.35 -14.63 8.92
C PHE A 221 7.21 -15.55 8.49
N TRP A 222 6.61 -15.34 7.31
CA TRP A 222 5.52 -16.18 6.82
C TRP A 222 5.94 -17.61 6.51
N VAL A 223 7.14 -17.81 5.95
CA VAL A 223 7.70 -19.15 5.72
C VAL A 223 7.92 -19.89 7.05
N THR A 224 8.53 -19.22 8.03
CA THR A 224 8.76 -19.82 9.37
C THR A 224 7.45 -20.11 10.10
N LEU A 225 6.49 -19.19 10.03
CA LEU A 225 5.16 -19.40 10.61
C LEU A 225 4.43 -20.57 9.96
N GLY A 226 4.45 -20.63 8.61
CA GLY A 226 3.83 -21.71 7.85
C GLY A 226 4.46 -23.08 8.13
N LEU A 227 5.78 -23.17 8.09
CA LEU A 227 6.50 -24.43 8.41
C LEU A 227 6.32 -24.81 9.88
N GLY A 228 6.39 -23.82 10.80
CA GLY A 228 6.17 -24.04 12.23
C GLY A 228 4.76 -24.53 12.54
N SER A 229 3.74 -23.94 11.92
CA SER A 229 2.35 -24.37 12.09
C SER A 229 2.11 -25.76 11.53
N MET A 230 2.67 -26.09 10.36
CA MET A 230 2.60 -27.44 9.79
C MET A 230 3.28 -28.48 10.69
N PHE A 231 4.44 -28.14 11.26
CA PHE A 231 5.17 -29.01 12.17
C PHE A 231 4.37 -29.26 13.46
N VAL A 232 3.86 -28.19 14.10
CA VAL A 232 3.04 -28.28 15.32
C VAL A 232 1.76 -29.07 15.03
N PHE A 233 1.09 -28.81 13.91
CA PHE A 233 -0.10 -29.55 13.50
C PHE A 233 0.21 -31.04 13.27
N GLY A 234 1.31 -31.37 12.60
CA GLY A 234 1.77 -32.73 12.40
C GLY A 234 2.03 -33.48 13.71
N LEU A 235 2.70 -32.84 14.68
CA LEU A 235 2.92 -33.39 16.01
C LEU A 235 1.61 -33.60 16.77
N LEU A 236 0.69 -32.63 16.74
CA LEU A 236 -0.61 -32.77 17.38
C LEU A 236 -1.42 -33.91 16.77
N MET A 237 -1.43 -34.07 15.44
CA MET A 237 -2.05 -35.19 14.74
C MET A 237 -1.46 -36.53 15.16
N GLN A 238 -0.16 -36.61 15.41
CA GLN A 238 0.55 -37.81 15.83
C GLN A 238 0.23 -38.18 17.29
N ILE A 239 0.10 -37.15 18.18
CA ILE A 239 -0.15 -37.34 19.62
C ILE A 239 -1.63 -37.64 19.90
N LEU A 240 -2.55 -36.91 19.28
CA LEU A 240 -3.99 -36.95 19.58
C LEU A 240 -4.77 -37.94 18.70
N GLY A 241 -4.17 -38.41 17.62
CA GLY A 241 -4.83 -39.28 16.64
C GLY A 241 -5.72 -38.51 15.64
N ARG A 242 -5.88 -39.10 14.44
CA ARG A 242 -6.69 -38.51 13.36
C ARG A 242 -8.15 -38.32 13.72
N ASP A 243 -8.70 -39.29 14.47
CA ASP A 243 -10.12 -39.30 14.82
C ASP A 243 -10.51 -38.16 15.75
N TYR A 244 -9.61 -37.75 16.66
CA TYR A 244 -9.85 -36.65 17.56
C TYR A 244 -9.98 -35.31 16.78
N PHE A 245 -9.17 -35.09 15.76
CA PHE A 245 -9.22 -33.88 14.95
C PHE A 245 -10.46 -33.82 14.04
N SER A 246 -10.95 -34.95 13.53
CA SER A 246 -12.18 -34.97 12.73
C SER A 246 -13.40 -34.56 13.55
N HIS A 247 -13.46 -34.92 14.82
CA HIS A 247 -14.50 -34.47 15.75
C HIS A 247 -14.30 -33.02 16.18
N LEU A 248 -13.08 -32.59 16.45
CA LEU A 248 -12.79 -31.23 16.88
C LEU A 248 -13.12 -30.18 15.79
N VAL A 249 -12.88 -30.48 14.53
CA VAL A 249 -13.21 -29.59 13.41
C VAL A 249 -14.72 -29.46 13.20
N ILE A 250 -15.51 -30.48 13.56
CA ILE A 250 -16.98 -30.46 13.41
C ILE A 250 -17.63 -29.69 14.57
N ASP A 251 -17.06 -29.75 15.79
CA ASP A 251 -17.63 -29.14 16.99
C ASP A 251 -17.21 -27.68 17.22
N ILE A 252 -16.19 -27.19 16.51
CA ILE A 252 -15.83 -25.77 16.61
C ILE A 252 -16.82 -24.92 15.77
N ASN A 253 -18.04 -24.81 16.24
CA ASN A 253 -18.98 -23.78 15.84
C ASN A 253 -18.51 -22.46 16.49
N ILE A 254 -17.37 -21.94 16.03
CA ILE A 254 -16.77 -20.72 16.56
C ILE A 254 -17.71 -19.59 16.16
N ASP A 255 -18.23 -18.88 17.16
CA ASP A 255 -18.88 -17.59 16.97
C ASP A 255 -17.87 -16.64 16.26
N THR A 256 -17.83 -16.76 14.94
CA THR A 256 -16.87 -16.10 14.06
C THR A 256 -16.76 -14.57 14.33
N PRO A 257 -17.84 -13.83 14.70
CA PRO A 257 -17.76 -12.41 14.99
C PRO A 257 -16.87 -12.06 16.19
N ILE A 258 -16.89 -12.88 17.26
CA ILE A 258 -16.13 -12.62 18.49
C ILE A 258 -14.62 -12.72 18.23
N TRP A 259 -14.18 -13.72 17.48
CA TRP A 259 -12.76 -13.89 17.14
C TRP A 259 -12.24 -12.77 16.25
N PHE A 260 -13.05 -12.29 15.30
CA PHE A 260 -12.69 -11.14 14.48
C PHE A 260 -12.67 -9.85 15.29
N ALA A 261 -13.55 -9.67 16.25
CA ALA A 261 -13.54 -8.54 17.17
C ALA A 261 -12.27 -8.53 18.02
N LEU A 262 -11.93 -9.66 18.66
CA LEU A 262 -10.69 -9.80 19.44
C LEU A 262 -9.46 -9.61 18.57
N GLY A 263 -9.44 -10.21 17.39
CA GLY A 263 -8.37 -10.03 16.39
C GLY A 263 -8.21 -8.56 15.98
N SER A 264 -9.31 -7.83 15.79
CA SER A 264 -9.29 -6.40 15.46
C SER A 264 -8.68 -5.56 16.57
N VAL A 265 -9.02 -5.83 17.83
CA VAL A 265 -8.42 -5.16 19.00
C VAL A 265 -6.92 -5.45 19.05
N LEU A 266 -6.51 -6.70 18.84
CA LEU A 266 -5.08 -7.08 18.80
C LEU A 266 -4.34 -6.34 17.67
N MET A 267 -4.91 -6.30 16.46
CA MET A 267 -4.33 -5.58 15.33
C MET A 267 -4.22 -4.08 15.58
N LEU A 268 -5.19 -3.48 16.25
CA LEU A 268 -5.13 -2.07 16.65
C LEU A 268 -4.00 -1.82 17.64
N ILE A 269 -3.83 -2.67 18.64
CA ILE A 269 -2.70 -2.58 19.60
C ILE A 269 -1.37 -2.72 18.87
N LEU A 270 -1.25 -3.68 17.97
CA LEU A 270 -0.05 -3.87 17.13
C LEU A 270 0.24 -2.64 16.26
N LEU A 271 -0.78 -2.07 15.62
CA LEU A 271 -0.63 -0.87 14.80
C LEU A 271 -0.09 0.31 15.62
N VAL A 272 -0.67 0.57 16.78
CA VAL A 272 -0.21 1.62 17.71
C VAL A 272 1.21 1.33 18.17
N GLY A 273 1.53 0.07 18.49
CA GLY A 273 2.88 -0.37 18.88
C GLY A 273 3.91 -0.15 17.77
N ILE A 274 3.60 -0.49 16.53
CA ILE A 274 4.46 -0.26 15.36
C ILE A 274 4.76 1.24 15.20
N TRP A 275 3.75 2.10 15.26
CA TRP A 275 3.94 3.55 15.12
C TRP A 275 4.68 4.18 16.31
N ALA A 276 4.42 3.73 17.54
CA ALA A 276 5.14 4.17 18.73
C ALA A 276 6.64 3.78 18.65
N LEU A 277 6.93 2.55 18.22
CA LEU A 277 8.30 2.06 18.03
C LEU A 277 8.99 2.80 16.88
N THR A 278 8.31 3.06 15.77
CA THR A 278 8.82 3.84 14.63
C THR A 278 9.21 5.25 15.07
N TYR A 279 8.33 5.91 15.84
CA TYR A 279 8.60 7.23 16.39
C TYR A 279 9.77 7.23 17.38
N TRP A 280 9.84 6.24 18.26
CA TRP A 280 10.95 6.11 19.22
C TRP A 280 12.29 5.92 18.52
N LEU A 281 12.34 5.03 17.50
CA LEU A 281 13.54 4.82 16.69
C LEU A 281 13.96 6.09 15.94
N TYR A 282 12.99 6.80 15.35
CA TYR A 282 13.22 8.08 14.70
C TYR A 282 13.88 9.10 15.67
N CYS A 283 13.34 9.26 16.88
CA CYS A 283 13.89 10.14 17.89
C CYS A 283 15.31 9.71 18.33
N ARG A 284 15.52 8.39 18.51
CA ARG A 284 16.83 7.84 18.93
C ARG A 284 17.91 8.05 17.86
N ALA A 285 17.59 7.90 16.60
CA ALA A 285 18.52 8.13 15.50
C ALA A 285 19.05 9.57 15.47
N GLN A 286 18.24 10.52 15.89
CA GLN A 286 18.65 11.94 16.01
C GLN A 286 19.62 12.17 17.18
N ILE A 287 19.46 11.45 18.28
CA ILE A 287 20.32 11.60 19.50
C ILE A 287 21.70 10.99 19.28
N THR A 288 21.79 9.82 18.65
CA THR A 288 23.09 9.12 18.44
C THR A 288 24.04 9.90 17.53
N THR A 289 23.50 10.67 16.60
CA THR A 289 24.29 11.56 15.74
C THR A 289 24.95 12.70 16.54
N ARG A 290 24.38 13.09 17.69
CA ARG A 290 24.88 14.15 18.56
C ARG A 290 26.01 13.67 19.47
N ARG A 291 26.08 12.36 19.79
CA ARG A 291 27.07 11.77 20.71
C ARG A 291 28.39 11.42 20.02
N ASN A 292 28.40 11.27 18.69
CA ASN A 292 29.60 10.94 17.90
C ASN A 292 30.31 12.18 17.33
N ARG A 293 30.06 13.36 17.86
CA ARG A 293 30.78 14.61 17.68
C ARG A 293 31.50 14.94 19.03
#